data_2591a9e583f1b025d68993902e0097d0
#
_entry.id   2591a9e583f1b025d68993902e0097d0
#
_cell.length_a   1.000
_cell.length_b   1.000
_cell.length_c   1.000
_cell.angle_alpha   90.00
_cell.angle_beta   90.00
_cell.angle_gamma   90.00
#
_symmetry.space_group_name_H-M   'P 1'
#
loop_
_entity.id
_entity.type
_entity.pdbx_description
1 polymer ?
#
loop_
_entity_poly.entity_id
_entity_poly.type
_entity_poly.pdbx_seq_one_letter_code
_entity_poly.pdbx_strand_id
1 'polypeptide(L)'
;MPSHVSADRSAAQPPGRGSVDALITQTRRLKGDMDAVRQDAQDDAADPQGRWQRALYDLALHQLNDLDAHLAQLRDGPPPAPAAEPGSAAPGLSRRAALLSRVGSAEWNLLTDEAVWSEELYRILGRDLTAPPLTLDELPSLVLEEDRPKLTAMVTDCLVDARPIDGEFRVVRPGGEVRTVHMMGEPVLDGEGATASMWAVLRDVSELRRSQRAVRESRESLQQQRHRAQTEHRLAVELQEAVLPPWRDSLRLPSRSPRSLDIAAHYAPAATTSLIGGDWYDALELSDGQTLLSVGDLTGHGPTVASNTAMLLGALRGMAMAGTEPAQLMSWLNQLLDATDQPALGSAVCCRYRPDTRTLMWAQAGHPAPLLFRDGTGRRLTSPEGVILGAASRAAYGQAEATLEEGDLIVLHTEGLAPATRLLDLAPRLDGARTAQDCVRLVVAECGGTARVDDACVLVARVTR
;
A
#
# COMPACT_ATOMS: atom_id res chain seq x y z
N MET A 1 -47.02 37.17 -14.57
CA MET A 1 -45.64 36.76 -14.77
C MET A 1 -45.13 36.24 -13.44
N PRO A 2 -45.08 34.93 -13.15
CA PRO A 2 -44.50 34.44 -11.93
C PRO A 2 -43.01 34.13 -12.15
N SER A 3 -42.19 34.58 -11.20
CA SER A 3 -40.75 34.46 -11.12
C SER A 3 -40.34 33.01 -10.80
N HIS A 4 -39.49 32.42 -11.62
CA HIS A 4 -38.83 31.14 -11.34
C HIS A 4 -37.77 31.34 -10.25
N VAL A 5 -37.99 30.74 -9.10
CA VAL A 5 -36.94 30.52 -8.07
C VAL A 5 -36.20 29.25 -8.43
N SER A 6 -34.98 29.42 -8.88
CA SER A 6 -34.03 28.33 -9.12
C SER A 6 -33.48 27.88 -7.76
N ALA A 7 -33.84 26.69 -7.33
CA ALA A 7 -33.26 26.07 -6.14
C ALA A 7 -31.91 25.40 -6.52
N ASP A 8 -30.84 26.10 -6.23
CA ASP A 8 -29.50 25.62 -6.33
C ASP A 8 -29.30 24.55 -5.22
N ARG A 9 -29.36 23.26 -5.58
CA ARG A 9 -29.01 22.16 -4.70
C ARG A 9 -27.52 21.94 -4.78
N SER A 10 -26.78 22.65 -3.92
CA SER A 10 -25.38 22.35 -3.62
C SER A 10 -25.23 20.87 -3.24
N ALA A 11 -24.41 20.13 -3.99
CA ALA A 11 -24.06 18.76 -3.68
C ALA A 11 -23.34 18.72 -2.32
N ALA A 12 -23.91 17.99 -1.36
CA ALA A 12 -23.36 17.87 -0.03
C ALA A 12 -21.96 17.23 -0.11
N GLN A 13 -20.95 17.97 0.30
CA GLN A 13 -19.60 17.46 0.51
C GLN A 13 -19.63 16.30 1.54
N PRO A 14 -18.80 15.27 1.37
CA PRO A 14 -18.69 14.21 2.36
C PRO A 14 -18.30 14.80 3.71
N PRO A 15 -18.87 14.31 4.82
CA PRO A 15 -18.63 14.86 6.16
C PRO A 15 -17.13 14.76 6.51
N GLY A 16 -16.54 15.88 6.91
CA GLY A 16 -15.16 15.94 7.39
C GLY A 16 -14.97 15.11 8.67
N ARG A 17 -13.73 14.74 9.03
CA ARG A 17 -13.42 13.94 10.22
C ARG A 17 -14.09 14.46 11.50
N GLY A 18 -14.17 15.77 11.70
CA GLY A 18 -14.85 16.38 12.85
C GLY A 18 -16.37 16.13 12.91
N SER A 19 -17.04 15.88 11.77
CA SER A 19 -18.47 15.55 11.76
C SER A 19 -18.72 14.08 12.09
N VAL A 20 -17.79 13.17 11.75
CA VAL A 20 -17.87 11.74 12.12
C VAL A 20 -17.65 11.56 13.63
N ASP A 21 -16.68 12.25 14.22
CA ASP A 21 -16.45 12.23 15.67
C ASP A 21 -17.63 12.79 16.46
N ALA A 22 -18.30 13.83 15.94
CA ALA A 22 -19.52 14.35 16.51
C ALA A 22 -20.67 13.34 16.47
N LEU A 23 -20.82 12.59 15.37
CA LEU A 23 -21.81 11.52 15.24
C LEU A 23 -21.51 10.34 16.18
N ILE A 24 -20.25 9.94 16.34
CA ILE A 24 -19.83 8.90 17.31
C ILE A 24 -20.21 9.33 18.73
N THR A 25 -19.91 10.58 19.09
CA THR A 25 -20.24 11.12 20.41
C THR A 25 -21.74 11.16 20.65
N GLN A 26 -22.52 11.55 19.63
CA GLN A 26 -23.97 11.58 19.70
C GLN A 26 -24.59 10.18 19.83
N THR A 27 -24.06 9.20 19.07
CA THR A 27 -24.50 7.79 19.16
C THR A 27 -24.24 7.22 20.56
N ARG A 28 -23.07 7.48 21.14
CA ARG A 28 -22.72 7.03 22.51
C ARG A 28 -23.59 7.68 23.57
N ARG A 29 -23.93 8.97 23.40
CA ARG A 29 -24.83 9.66 24.32
C ARG A 29 -26.25 9.06 24.24
N LEU A 30 -26.78 8.86 23.02
CA LEU A 30 -28.08 8.23 22.81
C LEU A 30 -28.15 6.81 23.41
N LYS A 31 -27.07 6.05 23.28
CA LYS A 31 -26.94 4.72 23.90
C LYS A 31 -27.04 4.82 25.42
N GLY A 32 -26.33 5.75 26.07
CA GLY A 32 -26.41 5.96 27.50
C GLY A 32 -27.80 6.38 27.96
N ASP A 33 -28.48 7.24 27.20
CA ASP A 33 -29.87 7.68 27.49
C ASP A 33 -30.86 6.49 27.38
N MET A 34 -30.66 5.61 26.38
CA MET A 34 -31.48 4.41 26.21
C MET A 34 -31.22 3.34 27.27
N ASP A 35 -29.96 3.14 27.69
CA ASP A 35 -29.63 2.24 28.81
C ASP A 35 -30.28 2.73 30.12
N ALA A 36 -30.35 4.02 30.37
CA ALA A 36 -31.01 4.61 31.53
C ALA A 36 -32.54 4.36 31.50
N VAL A 37 -33.17 4.61 30.33
CA VAL A 37 -34.63 4.34 30.16
C VAL A 37 -34.95 2.84 30.32
N ARG A 38 -34.06 1.95 29.86
CA ARG A 38 -34.20 0.52 30.04
C ARG A 38 -34.12 0.12 31.51
N GLN A 39 -33.22 0.73 32.28
CA GLN A 39 -33.14 0.46 33.74
C GLN A 39 -34.39 0.92 34.49
N ASP A 40 -34.93 2.07 34.11
CA ASP A 40 -36.20 2.57 34.72
C ASP A 40 -37.41 1.68 34.36
N ALA A 41 -37.38 0.99 33.21
CA ALA A 41 -38.46 0.07 32.79
C ALA A 41 -38.36 -1.32 33.43
N GLN A 42 -37.41 -1.59 34.32
CA GLN A 42 -37.25 -2.90 35.01
C GLN A 42 -38.29 -3.17 36.07
N ASP A 43 -39.02 -2.16 36.57
CA ASP A 43 -39.97 -2.30 37.67
C ASP A 43 -41.34 -2.92 37.26
N ASP A 44 -41.64 -3.08 35.95
CA ASP A 44 -42.92 -3.60 35.46
C ASP A 44 -42.78 -4.95 34.71
N ALA A 45 -42.15 -5.93 35.35
CA ALA A 45 -41.84 -7.24 34.74
C ALA A 45 -43.08 -8.13 34.45
N ALA A 46 -44.25 -7.79 34.97
CA ALA A 46 -45.47 -8.59 34.80
C ALA A 46 -46.33 -8.24 33.58
N ASP A 47 -46.14 -7.06 32.99
CA ASP A 47 -46.93 -6.59 31.84
C ASP A 47 -46.37 -7.08 30.50
N PRO A 48 -47.14 -7.73 29.62
CA PRO A 48 -46.75 -8.10 28.25
C PRO A 48 -46.24 -6.91 27.42
N GLN A 49 -46.80 -5.72 27.64
CA GLN A 49 -46.41 -4.51 26.93
C GLN A 49 -45.07 -3.99 27.39
N GLY A 50 -44.73 -4.10 28.67
CA GLY A 50 -43.42 -3.76 29.23
C GLY A 50 -42.31 -4.69 28.71
N ARG A 51 -42.60 -5.96 28.51
CA ARG A 51 -41.67 -6.94 27.92
C ARG A 51 -41.39 -6.65 26.47
N TRP A 52 -42.39 -6.30 25.67
CA TRP A 52 -42.25 -5.91 24.29
C TRP A 52 -41.37 -4.63 24.14
N GLN A 53 -41.62 -3.66 25.04
CA GLN A 53 -40.80 -2.44 25.08
C GLN A 53 -39.34 -2.74 25.41
N ARG A 54 -39.04 -3.61 26.37
CA ARG A 54 -37.64 -4.01 26.70
C ARG A 54 -36.92 -4.64 25.53
N ALA A 55 -37.52 -5.58 24.83
CA ALA A 55 -36.91 -6.19 23.65
C ALA A 55 -36.70 -5.21 22.53
N LEU A 56 -37.54 -4.20 22.37
CA LEU A 56 -37.30 -3.08 21.45
C LEU A 56 -36.13 -2.22 21.90
N TYR A 57 -35.97 -1.96 23.21
CA TYR A 57 -34.80 -1.23 23.72
C TYR A 57 -33.50 -2.02 23.50
N ASP A 58 -33.49 -3.32 23.78
CA ASP A 58 -32.31 -4.18 23.54
C ASP A 58 -31.94 -4.24 22.06
N LEU A 59 -32.94 -4.36 21.19
CA LEU A 59 -32.71 -4.27 19.74
C LEU A 59 -32.15 -2.90 19.32
N ALA A 60 -32.70 -1.83 19.87
CA ALA A 60 -32.24 -0.49 19.57
C ALA A 60 -30.81 -0.23 20.10
N LEU A 61 -30.47 -0.72 21.28
CA LEU A 61 -29.10 -0.67 21.82
C LEU A 61 -28.11 -1.46 20.96
N HIS A 62 -28.50 -2.63 20.46
CA HIS A 62 -27.70 -3.41 19.53
C HIS A 62 -27.46 -2.64 18.20
N GLN A 63 -28.52 -2.00 17.67
CA GLN A 63 -28.38 -1.16 16.47
C GLN A 63 -27.44 0.04 16.68
N LEU A 64 -27.48 0.67 17.85
CA LEU A 64 -26.56 1.76 18.20
C LEU A 64 -25.12 1.29 18.35
N ASN A 65 -24.89 0.07 18.84
CA ASN A 65 -23.56 -0.55 18.87
C ASN A 65 -23.01 -0.79 17.46
N ASP A 66 -23.86 -1.34 16.57
CA ASP A 66 -23.48 -1.55 15.17
C ASP A 66 -23.18 -0.22 14.47
N LEU A 67 -23.96 0.82 14.76
CA LEU A 67 -23.74 2.17 14.20
C LEU A 67 -22.43 2.79 14.72
N ASP A 68 -22.12 2.68 16.01
CA ASP A 68 -20.86 3.16 16.60
C ASP A 68 -19.65 2.47 15.93
N ALA A 69 -19.73 1.16 15.69
CA ALA A 69 -18.71 0.39 14.98
C ALA A 69 -18.54 0.86 13.53
N HIS A 70 -19.63 1.13 12.81
CA HIS A 70 -19.58 1.66 11.44
C HIS A 70 -19.05 3.09 11.37
N LEU A 71 -19.43 3.96 12.31
CA LEU A 71 -18.91 5.32 12.40
C LEU A 71 -17.42 5.34 12.74
N ALA A 72 -16.95 4.44 13.60
CA ALA A 72 -15.53 4.24 13.87
C ALA A 72 -14.77 3.84 12.61
N GLN A 73 -15.32 2.95 11.77
CA GLN A 73 -14.74 2.59 10.47
C GLN A 73 -14.70 3.78 9.50
N LEU A 74 -15.74 4.63 9.47
CA LEU A 74 -15.76 5.85 8.64
C LEU A 74 -14.74 6.88 9.12
N ARG A 75 -14.51 7.00 10.43
CA ARG A 75 -13.49 7.89 11.00
C ARG A 75 -12.07 7.46 10.59
N ASP A 76 -11.79 6.17 10.65
CA ASP A 76 -10.49 5.59 10.32
C ASP A 76 -10.20 5.60 8.81
N GLY A 77 -11.21 5.93 7.98
CA GLY A 77 -11.16 6.12 6.52
C GLY A 77 -11.07 4.81 5.73
N PRO A 78 -11.57 4.80 4.49
CA PRO A 78 -11.27 3.69 3.58
C PRO A 78 -9.81 3.77 3.15
N PRO A 79 -9.13 2.62 2.95
CA PRO A 79 -7.85 2.62 2.27
C PRO A 79 -8.02 3.25 0.87
N PRO A 80 -7.02 3.97 0.33
CA PRO A 80 -7.11 4.60 -0.98
C PRO A 80 -7.42 3.54 -2.04
N ALA A 81 -8.58 3.67 -2.68
CA ALA A 81 -8.99 2.82 -3.78
C ALA A 81 -8.22 3.18 -5.05
N PRO A 82 -7.81 2.20 -5.89
CA PRO A 82 -7.36 2.49 -7.24
C PRO A 82 -8.49 3.16 -8.02
N ALA A 83 -8.15 4.18 -8.82
CA ALA A 83 -9.07 4.97 -9.60
C ALA A 83 -9.95 4.11 -10.50
N ALA A 84 -11.25 4.11 -10.26
CA ALA A 84 -12.25 3.53 -11.15
C ALA A 84 -12.99 4.65 -11.88
N GLU A 85 -13.19 4.42 -13.17
CA GLU A 85 -13.83 5.33 -14.12
C GLU A 85 -15.29 5.73 -13.76
N PRO A 86 -15.79 6.91 -14.21
CA PRO A 86 -17.09 7.43 -13.84
C PRO A 86 -18.20 6.83 -14.72
N GLY A 87 -19.07 6.04 -14.12
CA GLY A 87 -20.26 5.56 -14.81
C GLY A 87 -21.07 4.51 -14.06
N SER A 88 -21.65 4.82 -12.91
CA SER A 88 -22.87 4.14 -12.47
C SER A 88 -23.54 4.93 -11.35
N ALA A 89 -24.78 5.36 -11.65
CA ALA A 89 -25.64 6.11 -10.73
C ALA A 89 -25.98 5.30 -9.48
N ALA A 90 -25.91 5.95 -8.33
CA ALA A 90 -26.10 5.39 -7.01
C ALA A 90 -27.53 4.89 -6.71
N PRO A 91 -27.68 3.62 -6.28
CA PRO A 91 -28.89 3.14 -5.59
C PRO A 91 -28.65 3.06 -4.07
N GLY A 92 -28.10 4.14 -3.46
CA GLY A 92 -27.67 4.08 -2.05
C GLY A 92 -28.76 4.34 -1.01
N LEU A 93 -29.80 5.09 -1.34
CA LEU A 93 -30.82 5.55 -0.37
C LEU A 93 -31.96 4.55 -0.17
N SER A 94 -32.36 3.82 -1.20
CA SER A 94 -33.40 2.79 -1.12
C SER A 94 -32.93 1.52 -0.35
N ARG A 95 -31.65 1.21 -0.41
CA ARG A 95 -31.04 0.05 0.29
C ARG A 95 -30.94 0.26 1.80
N ARG A 96 -30.69 1.48 2.27
CA ARG A 96 -30.62 1.79 3.72
C ARG A 96 -31.99 1.68 4.41
N ALA A 97 -33.06 2.09 3.76
CA ALA A 97 -34.43 1.93 4.28
C ALA A 97 -34.85 0.45 4.35
N ALA A 98 -34.39 -0.39 3.42
CA ALA A 98 -34.65 -1.82 3.39
C ALA A 98 -33.91 -2.61 4.49
N LEU A 99 -32.81 -2.10 5.03
CA LEU A 99 -32.04 -2.75 6.10
C LEU A 99 -32.69 -2.60 7.49
N LEU A 100 -33.47 -1.52 7.70
CA LEU A 100 -34.18 -1.26 8.96
C LEU A 100 -35.52 -1.99 9.08
N SER A 101 -36.05 -2.54 7.97
CA SER A 101 -37.41 -3.12 7.91
C SER A 101 -37.48 -4.64 8.06
N ARG A 102 -36.38 -5.33 8.33
CA ARG A 102 -36.36 -6.81 8.38
C ARG A 102 -36.23 -7.35 9.80
N VAL A 103 -37.14 -6.95 10.63
CA VAL A 103 -37.26 -7.47 12.01
C VAL A 103 -38.61 -8.10 12.16
N GLY A 104 -38.65 -9.41 12.44
CA GLY A 104 -39.84 -10.16 12.74
C GLY A 104 -39.92 -10.51 14.22
N SER A 105 -41.11 -10.68 14.72
CA SER A 105 -41.36 -11.16 16.09
C SER A 105 -42.14 -12.46 16.08
N ALA A 106 -41.91 -13.26 17.12
CA ALA A 106 -42.65 -14.48 17.39
C ALA A 106 -42.94 -14.60 18.89
N GLU A 107 -44.07 -15.20 19.21
CA GLU A 107 -44.44 -15.67 20.55
C GLU A 107 -44.85 -17.11 20.44
N TRP A 108 -44.31 -17.95 21.32
CA TRP A 108 -44.68 -19.36 21.47
C TRP A 108 -45.26 -19.58 22.85
N ASN A 109 -46.52 -19.96 22.92
CA ASN A 109 -47.20 -20.33 24.15
C ASN A 109 -47.01 -21.81 24.45
N LEU A 110 -46.28 -22.15 25.51
CA LEU A 110 -45.92 -23.52 25.86
C LEU A 110 -47.08 -24.28 26.54
N LEU A 111 -48.11 -23.53 27.01
CA LEU A 111 -49.28 -24.15 27.66
C LEU A 111 -50.32 -24.58 26.64
N THR A 112 -50.47 -23.84 25.52
CA THR A 112 -51.48 -24.11 24.47
C THR A 112 -50.87 -24.68 23.21
N ASP A 113 -49.52 -24.73 23.12
CA ASP A 113 -48.74 -25.10 21.93
C ASP A 113 -49.03 -24.20 20.70
N GLU A 114 -49.49 -22.98 20.94
CA GLU A 114 -49.79 -22.01 19.91
C GLU A 114 -48.59 -21.10 19.65
N ALA A 115 -48.36 -20.77 18.38
CA ALA A 115 -47.37 -19.82 17.95
C ALA A 115 -48.01 -18.65 17.22
N VAL A 116 -47.52 -17.42 17.47
CA VAL A 116 -47.97 -16.21 16.78
C VAL A 116 -46.74 -15.55 16.16
N TRP A 117 -46.78 -15.30 14.83
CA TRP A 117 -45.68 -14.69 14.09
C TRP A 117 -46.11 -13.40 13.43
N SER A 118 -45.25 -12.42 13.43
CA SER A 118 -45.43 -11.19 12.61
C SER A 118 -45.29 -11.51 11.13
N GLU A 119 -45.93 -10.71 10.26
CA GLU A 119 -45.78 -10.83 8.80
C GLU A 119 -44.31 -10.77 8.36
N GLU A 120 -43.50 -9.93 9.01
CA GLU A 120 -42.11 -9.76 8.65
C GLU A 120 -41.29 -11.03 8.96
N LEU A 121 -41.63 -11.80 10.01
CA LEU A 121 -40.98 -13.07 10.29
C LEU A 121 -41.23 -14.10 9.17
N TYR A 122 -42.46 -14.17 8.65
CA TYR A 122 -42.77 -14.99 7.46
C TYR A 122 -41.88 -14.60 6.27
N ARG A 123 -41.72 -13.28 6.04
CA ARG A 123 -40.86 -12.75 4.95
C ARG A 123 -39.39 -13.06 5.17
N ILE A 124 -38.88 -12.97 6.41
CA ILE A 124 -37.52 -13.33 6.78
C ILE A 124 -37.25 -14.79 6.48
N LEU A 125 -38.19 -15.68 6.92
CA LEU A 125 -38.07 -17.12 6.76
C LEU A 125 -38.46 -17.62 5.35
N GLY A 126 -39.04 -16.74 4.50
CA GLY A 126 -39.48 -17.07 3.13
C GLY A 126 -40.71 -18.01 3.12
N ARG A 127 -41.58 -17.92 4.13
CA ARG A 127 -42.81 -18.71 4.22
C ARG A 127 -44.01 -17.90 3.72
N ASP A 128 -45.03 -18.63 3.27
CA ASP A 128 -46.30 -18.00 2.87
C ASP A 128 -47.01 -17.48 4.12
N LEU A 129 -47.61 -16.26 4.03
CA LEU A 129 -48.35 -15.64 5.12
C LEU A 129 -49.59 -16.42 5.55
N THR A 130 -50.11 -17.30 4.70
CA THR A 130 -51.27 -18.18 4.98
C THR A 130 -50.87 -19.49 5.63
N ALA A 131 -49.56 -19.83 5.65
CA ALA A 131 -49.08 -21.03 6.29
C ALA A 131 -49.17 -20.90 7.82
N PRO A 132 -49.49 -21.98 8.57
CA PRO A 132 -49.46 -21.91 10.04
C PRO A 132 -48.04 -21.59 10.51
N PRO A 133 -47.92 -20.81 11.63
CA PRO A 133 -46.60 -20.61 12.26
C PRO A 133 -46.06 -21.95 12.78
N LEU A 134 -44.72 -22.08 12.81
CA LEU A 134 -44.10 -23.30 13.34
C LEU A 134 -44.05 -23.23 14.88
N THR A 135 -44.24 -24.36 15.49
CA THR A 135 -43.99 -24.56 16.93
C THR A 135 -42.47 -24.48 17.19
N LEU A 136 -42.09 -24.40 18.49
CA LEU A 136 -40.67 -24.41 18.85
C LEU A 136 -39.93 -25.67 18.43
N ASP A 137 -40.61 -26.81 18.48
CA ASP A 137 -40.05 -28.10 18.06
C ASP A 137 -39.86 -28.22 16.54
N GLU A 138 -40.66 -27.50 15.76
CA GLU A 138 -40.59 -27.47 14.32
C GLU A 138 -39.59 -26.44 13.79
N LEU A 139 -39.26 -25.37 14.56
CA LEU A 139 -38.37 -24.30 14.15
C LEU A 139 -36.98 -24.79 13.67
N PRO A 140 -36.34 -25.80 14.31
CA PRO A 140 -35.07 -26.36 13.85
C PRO A 140 -35.13 -26.95 12.43
N SER A 141 -36.32 -27.28 11.91
CA SER A 141 -36.46 -27.78 10.54
C SER A 141 -36.04 -26.76 9.45
N LEU A 142 -36.16 -25.47 9.74
CA LEU A 142 -35.72 -24.37 8.87
C LEU A 142 -34.26 -24.04 9.04
N VAL A 143 -33.60 -24.52 10.08
CA VAL A 143 -32.23 -24.16 10.41
C VAL A 143 -31.24 -25.08 9.68
N LEU A 144 -30.16 -24.49 9.17
CA LEU A 144 -29.07 -25.25 8.55
C LEU A 144 -28.60 -26.34 9.55
N GLU A 145 -28.38 -27.55 9.06
CA GLU A 145 -28.11 -28.74 9.88
C GLU A 145 -26.97 -28.51 10.90
N GLU A 146 -25.93 -27.83 10.49
CA GLU A 146 -24.77 -27.48 11.33
C GLU A 146 -25.14 -26.56 12.52
N ASP A 147 -26.17 -25.71 12.38
CA ASP A 147 -26.54 -24.71 13.35
C ASP A 147 -27.70 -25.18 14.27
N ARG A 148 -28.34 -26.33 13.95
CA ARG A 148 -29.44 -26.89 14.76
C ARG A 148 -29.07 -27.14 16.23
N PRO A 149 -27.90 -27.76 16.54
CA PRO A 149 -27.50 -27.95 17.93
C PRO A 149 -27.37 -26.63 18.70
N LYS A 150 -26.90 -25.58 18.03
CA LYS A 150 -26.77 -24.24 18.63
C LYS A 150 -28.14 -23.65 18.98
N LEU A 151 -29.08 -23.68 18.02
CA LEU A 151 -30.44 -23.18 18.29
C LEU A 151 -31.10 -23.99 19.41
N THR A 152 -31.03 -25.34 19.38
CA THR A 152 -31.61 -26.19 20.40
C THR A 152 -31.05 -25.88 21.80
N ALA A 153 -29.72 -25.68 21.93
CA ALA A 153 -29.11 -25.28 23.18
C ALA A 153 -29.65 -23.94 23.70
N MET A 154 -29.70 -22.91 22.82
CA MET A 154 -30.22 -21.59 23.20
C MET A 154 -31.69 -21.63 23.65
N VAL A 155 -32.52 -22.38 22.95
CA VAL A 155 -33.94 -22.56 23.32
C VAL A 155 -34.06 -23.35 24.62
N THR A 156 -33.29 -24.42 24.80
CA THR A 156 -33.33 -25.22 26.04
C THR A 156 -32.90 -24.38 27.24
N ASP A 157 -31.81 -23.62 27.13
CA ASP A 157 -31.36 -22.73 28.22
C ASP A 157 -32.43 -21.67 28.56
N CYS A 158 -33.16 -21.19 27.54
CA CYS A 158 -34.24 -20.23 27.74
C CYS A 158 -35.42 -20.85 28.48
N LEU A 159 -35.83 -22.05 28.09
CA LEU A 159 -37.01 -22.71 28.66
C LEU A 159 -36.75 -23.31 30.04
N VAL A 160 -35.57 -23.88 30.28
CA VAL A 160 -35.23 -24.61 31.51
C VAL A 160 -34.61 -23.70 32.55
N ASP A 161 -33.66 -22.87 32.14
CA ASP A 161 -32.87 -22.02 33.03
C ASP A 161 -33.35 -20.56 33.06
N ALA A 162 -34.43 -20.25 32.34
CA ALA A 162 -34.96 -18.89 32.16
C ALA A 162 -33.90 -17.86 31.68
N ARG A 163 -32.99 -18.30 30.85
CA ARG A 163 -31.94 -17.42 30.28
C ARG A 163 -32.42 -16.77 28.99
N PRO A 164 -32.17 -15.47 28.79
CA PRO A 164 -32.46 -14.82 27.50
C PRO A 164 -31.69 -15.46 26.37
N ILE A 165 -32.30 -15.54 25.18
CA ILE A 165 -31.64 -15.94 23.94
C ILE A 165 -31.00 -14.71 23.32
N ASP A 166 -29.73 -14.83 22.94
CA ASP A 166 -29.02 -13.89 22.11
C ASP A 166 -28.03 -14.67 21.21
N GLY A 167 -28.38 -14.86 19.93
CA GLY A 167 -27.53 -15.64 19.05
C GLY A 167 -27.90 -15.59 17.59
N GLU A 168 -26.94 -15.94 16.76
CA GLU A 168 -27.09 -16.02 15.31
C GLU A 168 -27.08 -17.47 14.85
N PHE A 169 -27.91 -17.78 13.87
CA PHE A 169 -27.94 -19.06 13.18
C PHE A 169 -28.38 -18.88 11.73
N ARG A 170 -28.11 -19.86 10.90
CA ARG A 170 -28.48 -19.84 9.49
C ARG A 170 -29.77 -20.57 9.24
N VAL A 171 -30.69 -19.95 8.52
CA VAL A 171 -31.95 -20.57 8.08
C VAL A 171 -31.91 -20.83 6.58
N VAL A 172 -32.55 -21.93 6.14
CA VAL A 172 -32.68 -22.33 4.74
C VAL A 172 -34.13 -22.06 4.33
N ARG A 173 -34.31 -21.12 3.39
CA ARG A 173 -35.63 -20.80 2.85
C ARG A 173 -36.13 -21.91 1.92
N PRO A 174 -37.43 -21.99 1.64
CA PRO A 174 -37.98 -22.98 0.71
C PRO A 174 -37.31 -23.03 -0.69
N GLY A 175 -36.75 -21.90 -1.14
CA GLY A 175 -35.99 -21.80 -2.40
C GLY A 175 -34.51 -22.19 -2.30
N GLY A 176 -34.05 -22.74 -1.17
CA GLY A 176 -32.64 -23.11 -0.93
C GLY A 176 -31.72 -21.93 -0.57
N GLU A 177 -32.24 -20.71 -0.51
CA GLU A 177 -31.45 -19.53 -0.12
C GLU A 177 -31.14 -19.59 1.39
N VAL A 178 -29.86 -19.43 1.74
CA VAL A 178 -29.41 -19.39 3.13
C VAL A 178 -29.38 -17.95 3.63
N ARG A 179 -30.01 -17.69 4.78
CA ARG A 179 -30.02 -16.42 5.48
C ARG A 179 -29.42 -16.57 6.86
N THR A 180 -28.63 -15.59 7.30
CA THR A 180 -28.19 -15.51 8.69
C THR A 180 -29.17 -14.66 9.47
N VAL A 181 -29.75 -15.25 10.51
CA VAL A 181 -30.74 -14.63 11.39
C VAL A 181 -30.14 -14.46 12.77
N HIS A 182 -30.27 -13.27 13.34
CA HIS A 182 -29.98 -12.98 14.72
C HIS A 182 -31.30 -13.05 15.52
N MET A 183 -31.35 -13.87 16.53
CA MET A 183 -32.51 -14.08 17.41
C MET A 183 -32.17 -13.54 18.79
N MET A 184 -33.07 -12.72 19.31
CA MET A 184 -33.10 -12.28 20.70
C MET A 184 -34.46 -12.72 21.26
N GLY A 185 -34.47 -13.38 22.42
CA GLY A 185 -35.68 -13.90 22.99
C GLY A 185 -35.64 -13.93 24.52
N GLU A 186 -36.80 -13.85 25.12
CA GLU A 186 -36.97 -13.91 26.58
C GLU A 186 -38.07 -14.89 26.98
N PRO A 187 -37.89 -15.64 28.08
CA PRO A 187 -38.92 -16.48 28.65
C PRO A 187 -39.94 -15.62 29.41
N VAL A 188 -41.18 -16.04 29.36
CA VAL A 188 -42.28 -15.51 30.17
C VAL A 188 -42.61 -16.51 31.23
N LEU A 189 -42.40 -16.18 32.50
CA LEU A 189 -42.66 -17.07 33.60
C LEU A 189 -44.11 -16.96 34.07
N ASP A 190 -44.67 -18.07 34.52
CA ASP A 190 -45.96 -18.11 35.21
C ASP A 190 -45.83 -17.74 36.72
N GLY A 191 -46.95 -17.82 37.46
CA GLY A 191 -46.97 -17.51 38.89
C GLY A 191 -46.20 -18.49 39.78
N GLU A 192 -45.80 -19.64 39.26
CA GLU A 192 -45.01 -20.67 39.94
C GLU A 192 -43.53 -20.63 39.55
N GLY A 193 -43.16 -19.72 38.63
CA GLY A 193 -41.77 -19.52 38.14
C GLY A 193 -41.36 -20.45 37.00
N ALA A 194 -42.31 -21.22 36.44
CA ALA A 194 -42.07 -22.02 35.26
C ALA A 194 -42.28 -21.19 33.97
N THR A 195 -41.59 -21.54 32.89
CA THR A 195 -41.73 -20.83 31.60
C THR A 195 -43.09 -21.16 30.95
N ALA A 196 -43.98 -20.18 30.88
CA ALA A 196 -45.29 -20.30 30.26
C ALA A 196 -45.30 -19.99 28.76
N SER A 197 -44.49 -19.04 28.34
CA SER A 197 -44.31 -18.73 26.93
C SER A 197 -42.90 -18.20 26.67
N MET A 198 -42.48 -18.16 25.41
CA MET A 198 -41.22 -17.53 24.95
C MET A 198 -41.58 -16.50 23.89
N TRP A 199 -41.03 -15.32 24.03
CA TRP A 199 -41.13 -14.27 23.04
C TRP A 199 -39.75 -13.98 22.41
N ALA A 200 -39.72 -13.77 21.09
CA ALA A 200 -38.46 -13.49 20.41
C ALA A 200 -38.59 -12.51 19.26
N VAL A 201 -37.50 -11.83 19.00
CA VAL A 201 -37.28 -10.97 17.85
C VAL A 201 -36.19 -11.61 16.96
N LEU A 202 -36.46 -11.70 15.68
CA LEU A 202 -35.56 -12.25 14.69
C LEU A 202 -35.22 -11.18 13.65
N ARG A 203 -33.95 -11.00 13.36
CA ARG A 203 -33.45 -10.04 12.37
C ARG A 203 -32.62 -10.74 11.31
N ASP A 204 -32.89 -10.45 10.02
CA ASP A 204 -32.01 -10.88 8.92
C ASP A 204 -30.74 -10.03 8.93
N VAL A 205 -29.61 -10.63 9.29
CA VAL A 205 -28.28 -9.99 9.32
C VAL A 205 -27.38 -10.44 8.17
N SER A 206 -27.93 -11.12 7.16
CA SER A 206 -27.16 -11.71 6.07
C SER A 206 -26.33 -10.69 5.28
N GLU A 207 -26.90 -9.53 4.98
CA GLU A 207 -26.18 -8.47 4.25
C GLU A 207 -25.07 -7.84 5.09
N LEU A 208 -25.35 -7.62 6.38
CA LEU A 208 -24.37 -7.12 7.33
C LEU A 208 -23.16 -8.05 7.41
N ARG A 209 -23.42 -9.36 7.59
CA ARG A 209 -22.36 -10.38 7.69
C ARG A 209 -21.56 -10.52 6.39
N ARG A 210 -22.22 -10.42 5.23
CA ARG A 210 -21.52 -10.40 3.92
C ARG A 210 -20.60 -9.18 3.79
N SER A 211 -21.10 -8.00 4.14
CA SER A 211 -20.31 -6.76 4.10
C SER A 211 -19.11 -6.82 5.05
N GLN A 212 -19.30 -7.30 6.28
CA GLN A 212 -18.20 -7.45 7.25
C GLN A 212 -17.12 -8.43 6.77
N ARG A 213 -17.52 -9.56 6.15
CA ARG A 213 -16.55 -10.51 5.55
C ARG A 213 -15.76 -9.87 4.42
N ALA A 214 -16.44 -9.19 3.48
CA ALA A 214 -15.77 -8.53 2.36
C ALA A 214 -14.75 -7.46 2.83
N VAL A 215 -15.10 -6.68 3.86
CA VAL A 215 -14.17 -5.70 4.46
C VAL A 215 -12.97 -6.39 5.11
N ARG A 216 -13.18 -7.50 5.82
CA ARG A 216 -12.10 -8.26 6.44
C ARG A 216 -11.15 -8.83 5.40
N GLU A 217 -11.68 -9.51 4.38
CA GLU A 217 -10.91 -10.09 3.27
C GLU A 217 -10.10 -9.01 2.53
N SER A 218 -10.71 -7.85 2.28
CA SER A 218 -10.02 -6.71 1.65
C SER A 218 -8.87 -6.20 2.51
N ARG A 219 -9.06 -6.09 3.84
CA ARG A 219 -8.01 -5.66 4.77
C ARG A 219 -6.86 -6.66 4.83
N GLU A 220 -7.16 -7.94 4.91
CA GLU A 220 -6.15 -9.02 4.93
C GLU A 220 -5.33 -9.02 3.64
N SER A 221 -5.99 -8.87 2.48
CA SER A 221 -5.32 -8.75 1.19
C SER A 221 -4.38 -7.53 1.13
N LEU A 222 -4.84 -6.37 1.57
CA LEU A 222 -4.02 -5.15 1.63
C LEU A 222 -2.82 -5.28 2.58
N GLN A 223 -3.00 -5.93 3.72
CA GLN A 223 -1.91 -6.19 4.66
C GLN A 223 -0.86 -7.12 4.06
N GLN A 224 -1.29 -8.17 3.37
CA GLN A 224 -0.38 -9.09 2.67
C GLN A 224 0.40 -8.38 1.56
N GLN A 225 -0.26 -7.54 0.75
CA GLN A 225 0.41 -6.76 -0.29
C GLN A 225 1.46 -5.81 0.30
N ARG A 226 1.13 -5.08 1.37
CA ARG A 226 2.07 -4.19 2.06
C ARG A 226 3.27 -4.95 2.63
N HIS A 227 3.04 -6.11 3.23
CA HIS A 227 4.11 -6.94 3.79
C HIS A 227 5.05 -7.46 2.70
N ARG A 228 4.50 -7.91 1.54
CA ARG A 228 5.29 -8.32 0.38
C ARG A 228 6.14 -7.16 -0.15
N ALA A 229 5.53 -5.99 -0.39
CA ALA A 229 6.23 -4.80 -0.86
C ALA A 229 7.35 -4.36 0.10
N GLN A 230 7.13 -4.40 1.41
CA GLN A 230 8.17 -4.10 2.41
C GLN A 230 9.31 -5.12 2.38
N THR A 231 9.02 -6.40 2.20
CA THR A 231 10.04 -7.45 2.12
C THR A 231 10.88 -7.31 0.86
N GLU A 232 10.23 -7.06 -0.29
CA GLU A 232 10.89 -6.81 -1.57
C GLU A 232 11.78 -5.57 -1.52
N HIS A 233 11.27 -4.49 -0.94
CA HIS A 233 12.06 -3.26 -0.74
C HIS A 233 13.30 -3.51 0.12
N ARG A 234 13.16 -4.21 1.25
CA ARG A 234 14.30 -4.52 2.13
C ARG A 234 15.36 -5.36 1.40
N LEU A 235 14.94 -6.38 0.66
CA LEU A 235 15.86 -7.22 -0.11
C LEU A 235 16.58 -6.40 -1.20
N ALA A 236 15.88 -5.49 -1.88
CA ALA A 236 16.48 -4.62 -2.87
C ALA A 236 17.51 -3.67 -2.25
N VAL A 237 17.21 -3.08 -1.07
CA VAL A 237 18.17 -2.26 -0.31
C VAL A 237 19.40 -3.06 0.09
N GLU A 238 19.22 -4.24 0.65
CA GLU A 238 20.32 -5.10 1.07
C GLU A 238 21.22 -5.50 -0.11
N LEU A 239 20.64 -5.85 -1.26
CA LEU A 239 21.37 -6.15 -2.49
C LEU A 239 22.15 -4.92 -3.00
N GLN A 240 21.50 -3.78 -3.07
CA GLN A 240 22.15 -2.55 -3.50
C GLN A 240 23.30 -2.14 -2.57
N GLU A 241 23.11 -2.21 -1.25
CA GLU A 241 24.17 -1.93 -0.27
C GLU A 241 25.34 -2.91 -0.35
N ALA A 242 25.08 -4.15 -0.75
CA ALA A 242 26.13 -5.15 -0.93
C ALA A 242 26.96 -4.94 -2.22
N VAL A 243 26.38 -4.31 -3.23
CA VAL A 243 26.96 -4.19 -4.57
C VAL A 243 27.55 -2.81 -4.81
N LEU A 244 26.80 -1.76 -4.45
CA LEU A 244 27.33 -0.41 -4.52
C LEU A 244 28.44 -0.26 -3.47
N PRO A 245 29.47 0.49 -3.81
CA PRO A 245 30.54 0.77 -2.85
C PRO A 245 29.98 1.41 -1.58
N PRO A 246 30.44 1.03 -0.37
CA PRO A 246 29.85 1.44 0.91
C PRO A 246 30.06 2.93 1.28
N TRP A 247 30.04 3.84 0.32
CA TRP A 247 30.57 5.20 0.46
C TRP A 247 29.49 6.26 0.49
N ARG A 248 28.88 6.37 1.64
CA ARG A 248 27.94 7.50 1.84
C ARG A 248 28.65 8.84 2.03
N ASP A 249 29.99 8.90 2.30
CA ASP A 249 30.66 10.13 2.72
C ASP A 249 31.98 10.49 2.02
N SER A 250 32.72 9.62 1.45
CA SER A 250 33.87 9.83 0.54
C SER A 250 34.60 8.55 0.24
N LEU A 251 35.04 8.41 -1.00
CA LEU A 251 35.79 7.27 -1.46
C LEU A 251 37.24 7.39 -1.01
N ARG A 252 37.59 6.69 0.02
CA ARG A 252 39.00 6.44 0.30
C ARG A 252 39.37 5.07 -0.29
N LEU A 253 39.75 5.05 -1.56
CA LEU A 253 40.38 3.86 -2.13
C LEU A 253 41.61 3.51 -1.30
N PRO A 254 41.80 2.23 -0.91
CA PRO A 254 43.05 1.80 -0.29
C PRO A 254 44.17 1.96 -1.30
N SER A 255 44.90 3.06 -1.20
CA SER A 255 45.96 3.41 -2.15
C SER A 255 47.29 2.87 -1.67
N ARG A 256 47.99 2.20 -2.58
CA ARG A 256 49.41 1.81 -2.43
C ARG A 256 50.44 2.86 -2.92
N SER A 257 49.91 3.95 -3.53
CA SER A 257 50.70 5.04 -4.13
C SER A 257 50.14 6.42 -3.76
N PRO A 258 50.91 7.53 -3.92
CA PRO A 258 50.34 8.88 -3.81
C PRO A 258 49.11 8.97 -4.71
N ARG A 259 48.01 9.43 -4.15
CA ARG A 259 46.73 9.46 -4.83
C ARG A 259 46.78 10.39 -6.02
N SER A 260 46.48 9.87 -7.21
CA SER A 260 46.36 10.67 -8.42
C SER A 260 44.97 11.26 -8.63
N LEU A 261 43.95 10.70 -7.93
CA LEU A 261 42.58 11.18 -7.94
C LEU A 261 42.00 11.24 -6.52
N ASP A 262 41.36 12.36 -6.19
CA ASP A 262 40.42 12.49 -5.07
C ASP A 262 39.01 12.26 -5.62
N ILE A 263 38.28 11.25 -5.09
CA ILE A 263 37.02 10.78 -5.63
C ILE A 263 35.96 10.82 -4.56
N ALA A 264 34.77 11.34 -4.91
CA ALA A 264 33.58 11.30 -4.10
C ALA A 264 32.35 10.98 -4.96
N ALA A 265 31.35 10.37 -4.37
CA ALA A 265 30.11 10.07 -5.05
C ALA A 265 28.91 10.24 -4.13
N HIS A 266 27.73 10.38 -4.72
CA HIS A 266 26.46 10.43 -3.99
C HIS A 266 25.38 9.73 -4.82
N TYR A 267 24.58 8.92 -4.11
CA TYR A 267 23.36 8.30 -4.62
C TYR A 267 22.17 8.90 -3.90
N ALA A 268 21.17 9.33 -4.63
CA ALA A 268 19.93 9.85 -4.09
C ALA A 268 18.75 9.06 -4.67
N PRO A 269 18.02 8.32 -3.80
CA PRO A 269 16.86 7.55 -4.24
C PRO A 269 15.70 8.45 -4.67
N ALA A 270 14.82 7.93 -5.53
CA ALA A 270 13.57 8.59 -5.92
C ALA A 270 12.68 8.84 -4.70
N ALA A 271 12.03 10.01 -4.66
CA ALA A 271 11.15 10.40 -3.55
C ALA A 271 9.77 9.70 -3.59
N THR A 272 9.34 9.26 -4.77
CA THR A 272 7.98 8.78 -5.04
C THR A 272 7.86 7.26 -5.05
N THR A 273 8.95 6.53 -5.17
CA THR A 273 8.96 5.07 -5.22
C THR A 273 9.63 4.51 -3.97
N SER A 274 8.97 3.55 -3.32
CA SER A 274 9.59 2.76 -2.25
C SER A 274 10.53 1.67 -2.80
N LEU A 275 10.77 1.65 -4.11
CA LEU A 275 11.57 0.66 -4.81
C LEU A 275 12.84 1.32 -5.33
N ILE A 276 13.94 0.60 -5.20
CA ILE A 276 15.26 1.04 -5.64
C ILE A 276 15.36 0.92 -7.15
N GLY A 277 15.88 1.95 -7.81
CA GLY A 277 16.12 1.99 -9.25
C GLY A 277 17.42 1.31 -9.68
N GLY A 278 17.75 1.51 -10.96
CA GLY A 278 18.87 0.89 -11.63
C GLY A 278 20.14 1.73 -11.65
N ASP A 279 20.15 2.90 -11.02
CA ASP A 279 21.31 3.80 -10.99
C ASP A 279 22.49 3.18 -10.22
N TRP A 280 23.68 3.33 -10.74
CA TRP A 280 24.92 2.95 -10.05
C TRP A 280 26.05 3.92 -10.29
N TYR A 281 27.01 3.89 -9.41
CA TYR A 281 28.34 4.44 -9.59
C TYR A 281 29.40 3.44 -9.11
N ASP A 282 30.58 3.48 -9.67
CA ASP A 282 31.71 2.68 -9.22
C ASP A 282 33.04 3.39 -9.48
N ALA A 283 34.01 3.11 -8.62
CA ALA A 283 35.40 3.50 -8.84
C ALA A 283 36.29 2.40 -8.29
N LEU A 284 37.27 1.97 -9.08
CA LEU A 284 38.15 0.85 -8.78
C LEU A 284 39.58 1.20 -9.15
N GLU A 285 40.51 1.07 -8.20
CA GLU A 285 41.95 1.12 -8.47
C GLU A 285 42.39 -0.22 -9.07
N LEU A 286 42.97 -0.18 -10.24
CA LEU A 286 43.45 -1.33 -10.98
C LEU A 286 44.89 -1.68 -10.56
N SER A 287 45.32 -2.93 -10.81
CA SER A 287 46.63 -3.45 -10.39
C SER A 287 47.83 -2.70 -11.03
N ASP A 288 47.60 -2.04 -12.15
CA ASP A 288 48.58 -1.23 -12.87
C ASP A 288 48.61 0.26 -12.45
N GLY A 289 47.89 0.59 -11.35
CA GLY A 289 47.81 1.96 -10.82
C GLY A 289 46.83 2.88 -11.57
N GLN A 290 46.14 2.38 -12.58
CA GLN A 290 45.06 3.12 -13.25
C GLN A 290 43.81 3.08 -12.40
N THR A 291 42.87 4.00 -12.67
CA THR A 291 41.58 4.04 -11.98
C THR A 291 40.43 3.92 -12.97
N LEU A 292 39.56 2.95 -12.73
CA LEU A 292 38.27 2.84 -13.41
C LEU A 292 37.22 3.69 -12.68
N LEU A 293 36.43 4.46 -13.43
CA LEU A 293 35.23 5.19 -12.95
C LEU A 293 34.08 4.79 -13.82
N SER A 294 32.92 4.52 -13.24
CA SER A 294 31.70 4.27 -14.00
C SER A 294 30.45 4.83 -13.32
N VAL A 295 29.52 5.26 -14.14
CA VAL A 295 28.18 5.64 -13.75
C VAL A 295 27.22 5.08 -14.79
N GLY A 296 26.05 4.65 -14.39
CA GLY A 296 25.04 4.16 -15.30
C GLY A 296 23.67 4.04 -14.64
N ASP A 297 22.71 3.67 -15.46
CA ASP A 297 21.32 3.49 -15.10
C ASP A 297 20.72 2.34 -15.89
N LEU A 298 20.04 1.41 -15.22
CA LEU A 298 19.20 0.36 -15.81
C LEU A 298 17.73 0.73 -15.67
N THR A 299 16.99 0.60 -16.76
CA THR A 299 15.57 0.86 -16.77
C THR A 299 14.81 -0.07 -15.83
N GLY A 300 13.89 0.51 -15.02
CA GLY A 300 13.04 -0.22 -14.09
C GLY A 300 13.45 -0.05 -12.63
N HIS A 301 12.87 -0.85 -11.76
CA HIS A 301 13.11 -0.75 -10.31
C HIS A 301 12.86 -2.10 -9.60
N GLY A 302 13.38 -2.23 -8.40
CA GLY A 302 13.15 -3.38 -7.53
C GLY A 302 14.22 -4.47 -7.61
N PRO A 303 13.97 -5.66 -7.03
CA PRO A 303 14.98 -6.69 -6.84
C PRO A 303 15.63 -7.21 -8.13
N THR A 304 14.85 -7.30 -9.20
CA THR A 304 15.36 -7.75 -10.51
C THR A 304 16.39 -6.77 -11.07
N VAL A 305 16.09 -5.47 -11.01
CA VAL A 305 17.01 -4.44 -11.50
C VAL A 305 18.26 -4.38 -10.63
N ALA A 306 18.10 -4.43 -9.30
CA ALA A 306 19.23 -4.50 -8.37
C ALA A 306 20.15 -5.71 -8.64
N SER A 307 19.57 -6.87 -8.96
CA SER A 307 20.32 -8.07 -9.34
C SER A 307 21.09 -7.90 -10.66
N ASN A 308 20.46 -7.32 -11.67
CA ASN A 308 21.10 -7.02 -12.96
C ASN A 308 22.23 -5.98 -12.79
N THR A 309 22.02 -4.93 -12.00
CA THR A 309 23.06 -3.96 -11.65
C THR A 309 24.24 -4.63 -10.95
N ALA A 310 23.97 -5.54 -10.00
CA ALA A 310 24.98 -6.34 -9.32
C ALA A 310 25.84 -7.17 -10.28
N MET A 311 25.18 -7.86 -11.20
CA MET A 311 25.81 -8.67 -12.23
C MET A 311 26.70 -7.81 -13.14
N LEU A 312 26.17 -6.66 -13.64
CA LEU A 312 26.93 -5.75 -14.50
C LEU A 312 28.14 -5.18 -13.79
N LEU A 313 28.02 -4.71 -12.55
CA LEU A 313 29.14 -4.20 -11.77
C LEU A 313 30.20 -5.26 -11.48
N GLY A 314 29.77 -6.48 -11.13
CA GLY A 314 30.69 -7.61 -10.96
C GLY A 314 31.46 -7.94 -12.24
N ALA A 315 30.79 -7.98 -13.38
CA ALA A 315 31.39 -8.21 -14.69
C ALA A 315 32.34 -7.06 -15.07
N LEU A 316 31.88 -5.80 -14.93
CA LEU A 316 32.68 -4.61 -15.19
C LEU A 316 34.01 -4.63 -14.43
N ARG A 317 33.95 -4.85 -13.12
CA ARG A 317 35.14 -4.93 -12.27
C ARG A 317 36.09 -6.07 -12.68
N GLY A 318 35.54 -7.27 -12.90
CA GLY A 318 36.33 -8.43 -13.32
C GLY A 318 37.04 -8.19 -14.66
N MET A 319 36.34 -7.68 -15.65
CA MET A 319 36.90 -7.38 -16.98
C MET A 319 37.90 -6.24 -16.92
N ALA A 320 37.63 -5.19 -16.15
CA ALA A 320 38.57 -4.07 -15.98
C ALA A 320 39.89 -4.51 -15.32
N MET A 321 39.81 -5.37 -14.30
CA MET A 321 40.96 -6.00 -13.63
C MET A 321 41.81 -6.84 -14.61
N ALA A 322 41.17 -7.45 -15.61
CA ALA A 322 41.85 -8.17 -16.70
C ALA A 322 42.48 -7.25 -17.78
N GLY A 323 42.37 -5.93 -17.60
CA GLY A 323 43.02 -4.96 -18.50
C GLY A 323 42.15 -4.53 -19.69
N THR A 324 40.86 -4.84 -19.71
CA THR A 324 39.96 -4.53 -20.81
C THR A 324 39.74 -3.02 -20.93
N GLU A 325 39.82 -2.48 -22.13
CA GLU A 325 39.61 -1.05 -22.45
C GLU A 325 38.12 -0.68 -22.43
N PRO A 326 37.76 0.62 -22.21
CA PRO A 326 36.37 1.05 -22.00
C PRO A 326 35.40 0.68 -23.12
N ALA A 327 35.80 0.81 -24.41
CA ALA A 327 34.92 0.43 -25.52
C ALA A 327 34.58 -1.06 -25.54
N GLN A 328 35.56 -1.90 -25.24
CA GLN A 328 35.34 -3.33 -25.19
C GLN A 328 34.52 -3.75 -23.94
N LEU A 329 34.70 -3.05 -22.80
CA LEU A 329 33.86 -3.22 -21.62
C LEU A 329 32.39 -2.97 -21.96
N MET A 330 32.08 -1.86 -22.64
CA MET A 330 30.67 -1.58 -23.06
C MET A 330 30.13 -2.67 -23.98
N SER A 331 30.94 -3.18 -24.93
CA SER A 331 30.52 -4.24 -25.85
C SER A 331 30.18 -5.53 -25.08
N TRP A 332 30.97 -5.90 -24.09
CA TRP A 332 30.74 -7.12 -23.32
C TRP A 332 29.57 -6.97 -22.32
N LEU A 333 29.40 -5.78 -21.70
CA LEU A 333 28.25 -5.50 -20.85
C LEU A 333 26.95 -5.57 -21.65
N ASN A 334 26.95 -5.05 -22.89
CA ASN A 334 25.80 -5.17 -23.80
C ASN A 334 25.46 -6.63 -24.10
N GLN A 335 26.48 -7.46 -24.43
CA GLN A 335 26.26 -8.89 -24.69
C GLN A 335 25.76 -9.63 -23.45
N LEU A 336 26.26 -9.26 -22.28
CA LEU A 336 25.81 -9.85 -21.01
C LEU A 336 24.34 -9.55 -20.74
N LEU A 337 23.88 -8.31 -20.95
CA LEU A 337 22.46 -7.96 -20.81
C LEU A 337 21.59 -8.67 -21.85
N ASP A 338 22.04 -8.77 -23.09
CA ASP A 338 21.32 -9.46 -24.15
C ASP A 338 21.15 -10.96 -23.88
N ALA A 339 22.07 -11.55 -23.10
CA ALA A 339 22.07 -12.97 -22.72
C ALA A 339 21.23 -13.27 -21.47
N THR A 340 20.64 -12.27 -20.82
CA THR A 340 19.79 -12.50 -19.63
C THR A 340 18.38 -12.91 -20.01
N ASP A 341 17.73 -13.74 -19.16
CA ASP A 341 16.34 -14.17 -19.35
C ASP A 341 15.33 -13.00 -19.25
N GLN A 342 15.73 -11.90 -18.65
CA GLN A 342 14.93 -10.68 -18.50
C GLN A 342 15.66 -9.52 -19.18
N PRO A 343 15.32 -9.21 -20.43
CA PRO A 343 15.94 -8.10 -21.16
C PRO A 343 15.77 -6.77 -20.39
N ALA A 344 16.89 -6.07 -20.20
CA ALA A 344 16.90 -4.75 -19.61
C ALA A 344 17.60 -3.80 -20.56
N LEU A 345 17.18 -2.55 -20.58
CA LEU A 345 17.89 -1.46 -21.25
C LEU A 345 18.66 -0.67 -20.21
N GLY A 346 19.80 -0.13 -20.61
CA GLY A 346 20.57 0.70 -19.69
C GLY A 346 21.47 1.69 -20.40
N SER A 347 21.77 2.77 -19.71
CA SER A 347 22.78 3.73 -20.12
C SER A 347 23.98 3.61 -19.19
N ALA A 348 25.19 3.76 -19.74
CA ALA A 348 26.41 3.71 -18.94
C ALA A 348 27.54 4.53 -19.56
N VAL A 349 28.39 5.06 -18.68
CA VAL A 349 29.68 5.61 -19.04
C VAL A 349 30.77 4.93 -18.22
N CYS A 350 31.85 4.54 -18.87
CA CYS A 350 33.02 3.95 -18.26
C CYS A 350 34.26 4.72 -18.64
N CYS A 351 35.00 5.19 -17.65
CA CYS A 351 36.21 5.96 -17.82
C CYS A 351 37.40 5.20 -17.21
N ARG A 352 38.55 5.24 -17.84
CA ARG A 352 39.81 4.73 -17.33
C ARG A 352 40.83 5.88 -17.26
N TYR A 353 41.30 6.19 -16.07
CA TYR A 353 42.32 7.24 -15.87
C TYR A 353 43.69 6.62 -15.70
N ARG A 354 44.66 7.11 -16.49
CA ARG A 354 46.07 6.76 -16.41
C ARG A 354 46.86 7.89 -15.75
N PRO A 355 47.39 7.69 -14.53
CA PRO A 355 48.05 8.76 -13.80
C PRO A 355 49.38 9.20 -14.44
N ASP A 356 50.15 8.28 -15.06
CA ASP A 356 51.46 8.56 -15.64
C ASP A 356 51.39 9.58 -16.79
N THR A 357 50.32 9.49 -17.59
CA THR A 357 50.09 10.37 -18.76
C THR A 357 48.98 11.38 -18.50
N ARG A 358 48.33 11.32 -17.34
CA ARG A 358 47.12 12.11 -17.03
C ARG A 358 46.03 11.96 -18.08
N THR A 359 45.93 10.81 -18.71
CA THR A 359 44.98 10.55 -19.78
C THR A 359 43.73 9.89 -19.23
N LEU A 360 42.56 10.50 -19.50
CA LEU A 360 41.26 9.92 -19.31
C LEU A 360 40.79 9.33 -20.63
N MET A 361 40.54 8.01 -20.67
CA MET A 361 39.88 7.34 -21.79
C MET A 361 38.47 6.99 -21.38
N TRP A 362 37.48 7.11 -22.26
CA TRP A 362 36.13 6.73 -21.95
C TRP A 362 35.34 6.18 -23.13
N ALA A 363 34.37 5.37 -22.83
CA ALA A 363 33.31 4.92 -23.73
C ALA A 363 31.97 5.12 -23.05
N GLN A 364 30.90 5.27 -23.82
CA GLN A 364 29.57 5.42 -23.31
C GLN A 364 28.55 4.61 -24.11
N ALA A 365 27.44 4.25 -23.47
CA ALA A 365 26.28 3.54 -24.01
C ALA A 365 25.02 4.37 -23.78
N GLY A 366 24.76 5.38 -24.64
CA GLY A 366 23.58 6.25 -24.50
C GLY A 366 23.52 7.08 -23.19
N HIS A 367 24.65 7.27 -22.51
CA HIS A 367 24.75 7.96 -21.24
C HIS A 367 25.16 9.42 -21.40
N PRO A 368 24.81 10.35 -20.50
CA PRO A 368 25.36 11.72 -20.48
C PRO A 368 26.89 11.73 -20.55
N ALA A 369 27.42 12.66 -21.38
CA ALA A 369 28.85 12.82 -21.51
C ALA A 369 29.52 13.22 -20.20
N PRO A 370 30.76 12.77 -19.92
CA PRO A 370 31.54 13.28 -18.82
C PRO A 370 31.71 14.81 -18.91
N LEU A 371 31.58 15.49 -17.77
CA LEU A 371 31.82 16.94 -17.70
C LEU A 371 33.22 17.19 -17.14
N LEU A 372 33.97 18.04 -17.80
CA LEU A 372 35.29 18.50 -17.36
C LEU A 372 35.18 19.95 -16.90
N PHE A 373 35.64 20.22 -15.68
CA PHE A 373 35.78 21.56 -15.13
C PHE A 373 37.25 21.89 -14.91
N ARG A 374 37.66 23.04 -15.43
CA ARG A 374 39.03 23.57 -15.39
C ARG A 374 38.96 25.09 -15.25
N ASP A 375 39.70 25.68 -14.33
CA ASP A 375 39.86 27.13 -14.14
C ASP A 375 38.51 27.88 -14.14
N GLY A 376 37.53 27.39 -13.36
CA GLY A 376 36.20 28.01 -13.24
C GLY A 376 35.32 27.89 -14.48
N THR A 377 35.74 27.13 -15.48
CA THR A 377 34.95 26.84 -16.68
C THR A 377 34.55 25.35 -16.76
N GLY A 378 33.37 25.08 -17.29
CA GLY A 378 32.89 23.72 -17.47
C GLY A 378 32.56 23.40 -18.92
N ARG A 379 32.88 22.20 -19.38
CA ARG A 379 32.51 21.72 -20.73
C ARG A 379 32.14 20.24 -20.72
N ARG A 380 31.33 19.85 -21.67
CA ARG A 380 31.11 18.42 -21.96
C ARG A 380 32.29 17.87 -22.75
N LEU A 381 32.73 16.67 -22.41
CA LEU A 381 33.66 15.94 -23.27
C LEU A 381 32.88 15.39 -24.49
N THR A 382 33.58 15.26 -25.63
CA THR A 382 32.95 14.74 -26.85
C THR A 382 32.59 13.29 -26.69
N SER A 383 31.30 12.97 -26.76
CA SER A 383 30.81 11.57 -26.62
C SER A 383 31.25 10.74 -27.83
N PRO A 384 31.91 9.60 -27.60
CA PRO A 384 32.11 8.62 -28.67
C PRO A 384 30.76 7.95 -29.01
N GLU A 385 30.68 7.33 -30.20
CA GLU A 385 29.49 6.61 -30.63
C GLU A 385 29.22 5.41 -29.69
N GLY A 386 27.93 5.20 -29.35
CA GLY A 386 27.47 4.09 -28.51
C GLY A 386 25.94 4.11 -28.31
N VAL A 387 25.30 3.02 -28.65
CA VAL A 387 23.85 2.82 -28.37
C VAL A 387 23.65 2.38 -26.93
N ILE A 388 22.45 2.56 -26.40
CA ILE A 388 22.10 2.07 -25.05
C ILE A 388 22.33 0.55 -24.94
N LEU A 389 22.76 0.10 -23.79
CA LEU A 389 22.95 -1.33 -23.49
C LEU A 389 21.63 -2.09 -23.64
N GLY A 390 21.70 -3.27 -24.23
CA GLY A 390 20.54 -4.13 -24.46
C GLY A 390 19.66 -3.75 -25.65
N ALA A 391 19.94 -2.63 -26.35
CA ALA A 391 19.14 -2.22 -27.50
C ALA A 391 19.46 -2.97 -28.79
N ALA A 392 20.66 -3.55 -28.91
CA ALA A 392 21.09 -4.29 -30.08
C ALA A 392 22.08 -5.41 -29.70
N SER A 393 21.86 -6.62 -30.19
CA SER A 393 22.65 -7.81 -29.82
C SER A 393 24.13 -7.72 -30.19
N ARG A 394 24.49 -6.92 -31.19
CA ARG A 394 25.87 -6.69 -31.66
C ARG A 394 26.18 -5.21 -31.79
N ALA A 395 26.18 -4.50 -30.65
CA ALA A 395 26.54 -3.11 -30.62
C ALA A 395 28.06 -2.93 -30.58
N ALA A 396 28.56 -1.98 -31.39
CA ALA A 396 29.95 -1.49 -31.31
C ALA A 396 29.95 -0.16 -30.56
N TYR A 397 30.97 0.05 -29.74
CA TYR A 397 31.13 1.26 -28.95
C TYR A 397 32.45 1.94 -29.32
N GLY A 398 32.39 3.25 -29.53
CA GLY A 398 33.56 4.06 -29.71
C GLY A 398 34.28 4.39 -28.40
N GLN A 399 35.51 4.87 -28.50
CA GLN A 399 36.32 5.34 -27.38
C GLN A 399 36.89 6.71 -27.69
N ALA A 400 36.95 7.57 -26.68
CA ALA A 400 37.57 8.88 -26.78
C ALA A 400 38.59 9.06 -25.64
N GLU A 401 39.48 10.04 -25.82
CA GLU A 401 40.56 10.36 -24.88
C GLU A 401 40.66 11.88 -24.65
N ALA A 402 41.07 12.24 -23.43
CA ALA A 402 41.40 13.62 -23.06
C ALA A 402 42.56 13.63 -22.07
N THR A 403 43.46 14.60 -22.24
CA THR A 403 44.51 14.87 -21.26
C THR A 403 44.00 15.82 -20.21
N LEU A 404 44.17 15.41 -18.94
CA LEU A 404 43.77 16.15 -17.75
C LEU A 404 44.97 16.88 -17.16
N GLU A 405 44.69 17.96 -16.42
CA GLU A 405 45.65 18.73 -15.67
C GLU A 405 45.40 18.63 -14.17
N GLU A 406 46.41 18.98 -13.38
CA GLU A 406 46.24 19.04 -11.92
C GLU A 406 45.14 20.05 -11.56
N GLY A 407 44.21 19.67 -10.70
CA GLY A 407 43.07 20.50 -10.33
C GLY A 407 41.79 20.26 -11.14
N ASP A 408 41.89 19.60 -12.30
CA ASP A 408 40.75 19.27 -13.13
C ASP A 408 39.73 18.44 -12.35
N LEU A 409 38.41 18.70 -12.58
CA LEU A 409 37.33 17.92 -12.04
C LEU A 409 36.62 17.20 -13.20
N ILE A 410 36.45 15.90 -13.06
CA ILE A 410 35.58 15.08 -13.90
C ILE A 410 34.30 14.78 -13.10
N VAL A 411 33.16 15.09 -13.72
CA VAL A 411 31.85 14.81 -13.16
C VAL A 411 31.09 13.84 -14.08
N LEU A 412 30.74 12.69 -13.55
CA LEU A 412 29.84 11.71 -14.16
C LEU A 412 28.50 11.76 -13.42
N HIS A 413 27.38 11.72 -14.14
CA HIS A 413 26.08 11.83 -13.52
C HIS A 413 25.01 11.11 -14.32
N THR A 414 23.97 10.58 -13.67
CA THR A 414 22.76 10.07 -14.34
C THR A 414 21.80 11.21 -14.68
N GLU A 415 20.88 10.96 -15.61
CA GLU A 415 19.89 11.96 -16.05
C GLU A 415 18.97 12.42 -14.92
N GLY A 416 18.65 11.54 -13.97
CA GLY A 416 17.82 11.83 -12.81
C GLY A 416 18.35 12.94 -11.89
N LEU A 417 19.65 13.29 -11.97
CA LEU A 417 20.23 14.32 -11.12
C LEU A 417 19.83 15.73 -11.58
N ALA A 418 20.22 16.11 -12.77
CA ALA A 418 19.90 17.40 -13.40
C ALA A 418 20.39 17.41 -14.86
N PRO A 419 19.83 18.29 -15.72
CA PRO A 419 20.40 18.54 -17.03
C PRO A 419 21.87 19.01 -16.94
N ALA A 420 22.71 18.51 -17.83
CA ALA A 420 24.14 18.86 -17.84
C ALA A 420 24.42 20.38 -17.92
N THR A 421 23.55 21.16 -18.56
CA THR A 421 23.63 22.63 -18.57
C THR A 421 23.64 23.24 -17.19
N ARG A 422 22.73 22.76 -16.31
CA ARG A 422 22.65 23.23 -14.90
C ARG A 422 23.90 22.88 -14.11
N LEU A 423 24.50 21.71 -14.38
CA LEU A 423 25.76 21.31 -13.75
C LEU A 423 26.92 22.18 -14.23
N LEU A 424 26.96 22.51 -15.52
CA LEU A 424 27.98 23.38 -16.08
C LEU A 424 27.92 24.82 -15.52
N ASP A 425 26.75 25.33 -15.20
CA ASP A 425 26.56 26.64 -14.56
C ASP A 425 27.20 26.72 -13.15
N LEU A 426 27.50 25.56 -12.52
CA LEU A 426 28.19 25.51 -11.24
C LEU A 426 29.70 25.68 -11.32
N ALA A 427 30.29 25.78 -12.52
CA ALA A 427 31.74 25.83 -12.72
C ALA A 427 32.45 26.85 -11.82
N PRO A 428 32.04 28.15 -11.69
CA PRO A 428 32.70 29.10 -10.84
C PRO A 428 32.69 28.74 -9.34
N ARG A 429 31.67 27.99 -8.90
CA ARG A 429 31.54 27.57 -7.52
C ARG A 429 32.34 26.29 -7.24
N LEU A 430 32.42 25.40 -8.22
CA LEU A 430 33.22 24.17 -8.15
C LEU A 430 34.73 24.48 -8.09
N ASP A 431 35.17 25.55 -8.74
CA ASP A 431 36.57 25.99 -8.71
C ASP A 431 37.05 26.32 -7.29
N GLY A 432 36.20 26.88 -6.46
CA GLY A 432 36.51 27.16 -5.07
C GLY A 432 36.53 25.95 -4.11
N ALA A 433 36.09 24.79 -4.58
CA ALA A 433 36.04 23.57 -3.76
C ALA A 433 37.43 22.93 -3.64
N ARG A 434 37.78 22.46 -2.43
CA ARG A 434 39.12 21.90 -2.17
C ARG A 434 39.16 20.38 -2.38
N THR A 435 38.05 19.70 -2.21
CA THR A 435 37.94 18.25 -2.29
C THR A 435 36.81 17.82 -3.22
N ALA A 436 36.89 16.61 -3.77
CA ALA A 436 35.81 16.02 -4.53
C ALA A 436 34.50 15.93 -3.69
N GLN A 437 34.61 15.70 -2.40
CA GLN A 437 33.49 15.69 -1.47
C GLN A 437 32.78 17.04 -1.37
N ASP A 438 33.53 18.16 -1.35
CA ASP A 438 32.95 19.51 -1.33
C ASP A 438 32.19 19.76 -2.63
N CYS A 439 32.74 19.30 -3.77
CA CYS A 439 32.06 19.37 -5.07
C CYS A 439 30.75 18.58 -5.08
N VAL A 440 30.74 17.36 -4.57
CA VAL A 440 29.53 16.53 -4.47
C VAL A 440 28.48 17.22 -3.59
N ARG A 441 28.85 17.74 -2.42
CA ARG A 441 27.92 18.48 -1.54
C ARG A 441 27.29 19.66 -2.25
N LEU A 442 28.09 20.43 -3.00
CA LEU A 442 27.61 21.57 -3.75
C LEU A 442 26.63 21.15 -4.85
N VAL A 443 26.97 20.13 -5.63
CA VAL A 443 26.08 19.59 -6.67
C VAL A 443 24.77 19.10 -6.06
N VAL A 444 24.82 18.35 -4.98
CA VAL A 444 23.61 17.83 -4.30
C VAL A 444 22.76 18.96 -3.73
N ALA A 445 23.36 19.99 -3.14
CA ALA A 445 22.62 21.15 -2.62
C ALA A 445 21.89 21.92 -3.73
N GLU A 446 22.50 22.08 -4.89
CA GLU A 446 21.94 22.87 -6.00
C GLU A 446 20.99 22.06 -6.91
N CYS A 447 21.26 20.77 -7.08
CA CYS A 447 20.54 19.91 -8.02
C CYS A 447 19.67 18.87 -7.31
N GLY A 448 19.87 18.67 -6.01
CA GLY A 448 19.25 17.63 -5.20
C GLY A 448 17.81 17.93 -4.73
N GLY A 449 16.91 18.40 -5.60
CA GLY A 449 15.51 18.70 -5.26
C GLY A 449 14.78 17.55 -4.56
N THR A 450 13.84 17.88 -3.63
CA THR A 450 13.11 16.93 -2.79
C THR A 450 12.02 16.12 -3.50
N ALA A 451 11.66 16.46 -4.74
CA ALA A 451 10.58 15.82 -5.51
C ALA A 451 11.15 15.12 -6.75
N ARG A 452 12.06 14.17 -6.56
CA ARG A 452 12.58 13.37 -7.67
C ARG A 452 11.62 12.28 -8.05
N VAL A 453 11.45 12.11 -9.36
CA VAL A 453 10.67 11.03 -9.95
C VAL A 453 11.51 9.76 -10.08
N ASP A 454 12.85 9.93 -10.27
CA ASP A 454 13.81 8.86 -10.52
C ASP A 454 15.01 8.94 -9.58
N ASP A 455 15.75 7.85 -9.49
CA ASP A 455 17.01 7.81 -8.75
C ASP A 455 18.04 8.73 -9.41
N ALA A 456 19.08 9.09 -8.68
CA ALA A 456 20.15 9.92 -9.23
C ALA A 456 21.51 9.59 -8.62
N CYS A 457 22.50 9.50 -9.48
CA CYS A 457 23.90 9.33 -9.11
C CYS A 457 24.77 10.49 -9.59
N VAL A 458 25.76 10.85 -8.79
CA VAL A 458 26.88 11.69 -9.20
C VAL A 458 28.20 11.13 -8.66
N LEU A 459 29.20 11.08 -9.51
CA LEU A 459 30.57 10.77 -9.16
C LEU A 459 31.48 11.90 -9.62
N VAL A 460 32.29 12.41 -8.70
CA VAL A 460 33.26 13.47 -8.94
C VAL A 460 34.67 12.91 -8.70
N ALA A 461 35.54 13.11 -9.67
CA ALA A 461 36.97 12.80 -9.55
C ALA A 461 37.79 14.06 -9.78
N ARG A 462 38.63 14.43 -8.81
CA ARG A 462 39.56 15.55 -8.90
C ARG A 462 40.98 15.03 -9.12
N VAL A 463 41.67 15.58 -10.13
CA VAL A 463 43.08 15.25 -10.38
C VAL A 463 43.94 15.90 -9.30
N THR A 464 44.74 15.09 -8.62
CA THR A 464 45.69 15.53 -7.59
C THR A 464 47.13 15.36 -8.11
N ARG A 465 48.08 15.84 -7.30
CA ARG A 465 49.51 15.75 -7.67
C ARG A 465 50.02 14.33 -7.79
#